data_43c24fc3cc1c8defc10e16aad9764a6f
#
_entry.id   43c24fc3cc1c8defc10e16aad9764a6f
#
_cell.length_a   1.000
_cell.length_b   1.000
_cell.length_c   1.000
_cell.angle_alpha   90.00
_cell.angle_beta   90.00
_cell.angle_gamma   90.00
#
_symmetry.space_group_name_H-M   'P 1'
#
loop_
_entity.id
_entity.type
_entity.pdbx_description
1 polymer ?
#
loop_
_entity_poly.entity_id
_entity_poly.type
_entity_poly.pdbx_seq_one_letter_code
_entity_poly.pdbx_strand_id
1 'polypeptide(L)'
;AASDVYKRQLHGCPPNEIESIANHLFKEKHLNTFIKCNPTLLGYEFARKTMDDMGYDYMVFGDFHFKDDLQYEDAIPMFKRLQALADELNLAFGVKITNTFPVDVTRNELPSEEMYMSGKSLFPLSISLAARLSREFDGKLRIAYSGGADYYNIDRIVGCGVWPVTVATTLLKPGGYQRFTQMAEKVMADGVKEWKGIDVAALEQLAEDAKKDAHHVKSIKPLPKRKTDSEVPLLDCFFAPCEEGCPIHQDITTYVKLAGEGDYAQAL
;
A
#
# COMPACT_ATOMS: atom_id res chain seq x y z
N ALA A 1 10.50 17.89 -11.53
CA ALA A 1 11.09 18.41 -10.31
C ALA A 1 10.36 17.79 -9.14
N ALA A 2 11.07 17.15 -8.22
CA ALA A 2 10.49 16.51 -7.04
C ALA A 2 10.18 17.58 -6.00
N SER A 3 9.00 18.18 -6.08
CA SER A 3 8.51 19.13 -5.08
C SER A 3 7.51 18.53 -4.08
N ASP A 4 7.18 17.25 -4.24
CA ASP A 4 6.17 16.60 -3.41
C ASP A 4 6.83 15.83 -2.26
N VAL A 5 6.44 16.16 -1.03
CA VAL A 5 6.87 15.45 0.17
C VAL A 5 5.72 14.62 0.71
N TYR A 6 5.98 13.33 0.91
CA TYR A 6 5.02 12.42 1.52
C TYR A 6 5.39 12.21 2.97
N LYS A 7 4.58 12.77 3.87
CA LYS A 7 4.72 12.41 5.26
C LYS A 7 4.05 11.08 5.54
N ARG A 8 4.83 10.13 6.03
CA ARG A 8 4.30 8.86 6.49
C ARG A 8 3.64 9.06 7.85
N GLN A 9 2.36 8.69 7.96
CA GLN A 9 1.71 8.60 9.26
C GLN A 9 2.44 7.53 10.08
N LEU A 10 2.88 7.90 11.27
CA LEU A 10 3.39 6.97 12.27
C LEU A 10 2.23 6.56 13.16
N HIS A 11 2.18 5.28 13.55
CA HIS A 11 1.23 4.82 14.56
C HIS A 11 1.41 5.66 15.83
N GLY A 12 0.29 6.09 16.43
CA GLY A 12 0.30 6.91 17.64
C GLY A 12 0.78 8.36 17.45
N CYS A 13 0.93 8.86 16.23
CA CYS A 13 1.26 10.28 16.02
C CYS A 13 0.00 11.14 16.17
N PRO A 14 -0.05 12.05 17.15
CA PRO A 14 -1.24 12.88 17.41
C PRO A 14 -1.59 13.79 16.21
N PRO A 15 -2.87 14.09 15.98
CA PRO A 15 -3.31 14.95 14.88
C PRO A 15 -2.62 16.31 14.82
N ASN A 16 -2.43 16.96 15.99
CA ASN A 16 -1.77 18.26 16.10
C ASN A 16 -0.30 18.22 15.67
N GLU A 17 0.38 17.12 15.90
CA GLU A 17 1.76 16.92 15.47
C GLU A 17 1.85 16.71 13.96
N ILE A 18 0.94 15.92 13.39
CA ILE A 18 0.82 15.75 11.95
C ILE A 18 0.57 17.11 11.28
N GLU A 19 -0.37 17.88 11.80
CA GLU A 19 -0.72 19.21 11.28
C GLU A 19 0.46 20.19 11.40
N SER A 20 1.15 20.18 12.54
CA SER A 20 2.33 21.05 12.78
C SER A 20 3.42 20.78 11.75
N ILE A 21 3.72 19.53 11.45
CA ILE A 21 4.73 19.17 10.45
C ILE A 21 4.27 19.58 9.05
N ALA A 22 3.01 19.35 8.69
CA ALA A 22 2.49 19.79 7.41
C ALA A 22 2.56 21.31 7.25
N ASN A 23 2.21 22.06 8.31
CA ASN A 23 2.33 23.51 8.32
C ASN A 23 3.78 23.98 8.13
N HIS A 24 4.76 23.32 8.76
CA HIS A 24 6.17 23.62 8.56
C HIS A 24 6.60 23.39 7.11
N LEU A 25 6.16 22.27 6.51
CA LEU A 25 6.48 21.97 5.11
C LEU A 25 5.88 23.01 4.15
N PHE A 26 4.68 23.49 4.40
CA PHE A 26 4.06 24.54 3.61
C PHE A 26 4.73 25.90 3.81
N LYS A 27 4.82 26.38 5.06
CA LYS A 27 5.22 27.74 5.38
C LYS A 27 6.72 27.97 5.25
N GLU A 28 7.53 27.03 5.74
CA GLU A 28 8.99 27.20 5.81
C GLU A 28 9.72 26.58 4.65
N LYS A 29 9.19 25.48 4.09
CA LYS A 29 9.84 24.76 3.00
C LYS A 29 9.20 25.00 1.63
N HIS A 30 8.00 25.58 1.58
CA HIS A 30 7.22 25.81 0.37
C HIS A 30 7.09 24.56 -0.52
N LEU A 31 6.70 23.43 0.10
CA LEU A 31 6.60 22.14 -0.57
C LEU A 31 5.14 21.69 -0.68
N ASN A 32 4.77 21.13 -1.81
CA ASN A 32 3.54 20.36 -1.97
C ASN A 32 3.56 19.20 -0.98
N THR A 33 2.51 19.01 -0.20
CA THR A 33 2.54 18.07 0.93
C THR A 33 1.36 17.10 0.90
N PHE A 34 1.69 15.80 1.05
CA PHE A 34 0.70 14.73 1.11
C PHE A 34 0.82 13.99 2.44
N ILE A 35 -0.30 13.85 3.15
CA ILE A 35 -0.36 13.07 4.39
C ILE A 35 -0.71 11.62 4.04
N LYS A 36 0.12 10.68 4.51
CA LYS A 36 -0.14 9.26 4.30
C LYS A 36 -1.10 8.73 5.37
N CYS A 37 -2.22 8.17 4.92
CA CYS A 37 -3.28 7.63 5.76
C CYS A 37 -3.25 6.10 5.79
N ASN A 38 -3.70 5.53 6.92
CA ASN A 38 -3.87 4.10 7.10
C ASN A 38 -5.29 3.66 6.74
N PRO A 39 -5.52 2.38 6.39
CA PRO A 39 -6.86 1.85 6.16
C PRO A 39 -7.75 1.93 7.40
N THR A 40 -7.16 2.00 8.59
CA THR A 40 -7.83 2.18 9.89
C THR A 40 -8.70 3.43 9.97
N LEU A 41 -8.42 4.43 9.13
CA LEU A 41 -9.23 5.65 9.02
C LEU A 41 -10.68 5.38 8.58
N LEU A 42 -10.98 4.21 8.03
CA LEU A 42 -12.36 3.77 7.73
C LEU A 42 -13.19 3.44 8.98
N GLY A 43 -12.52 3.17 10.10
CA GLY A 43 -13.12 2.64 11.33
C GLY A 43 -13.24 1.11 11.34
N TYR A 44 -13.21 0.55 12.55
CA TYR A 44 -13.19 -0.90 12.77
C TYR A 44 -14.41 -1.62 12.17
N GLU A 45 -15.61 -1.13 12.45
CA GLU A 45 -16.86 -1.75 12.00
C GLU A 45 -16.95 -1.84 10.48
N PHE A 46 -16.54 -0.76 9.79
CA PHE A 46 -16.53 -0.76 8.33
C PHE A 46 -15.51 -1.77 7.77
N ALA A 47 -14.31 -1.79 8.34
CA ALA A 47 -13.27 -2.71 7.90
C ALA A 47 -13.68 -4.17 8.16
N ARG A 48 -14.22 -4.46 9.36
CA ARG A 48 -14.67 -5.81 9.74
C ARG A 48 -15.77 -6.30 8.81
N LYS A 49 -16.82 -5.48 8.65
CA LYS A 49 -17.92 -5.84 7.75
C LYS A 49 -17.46 -6.07 6.31
N THR A 50 -16.58 -5.21 5.80
CA THR A 50 -16.07 -5.36 4.42
C THR A 50 -15.31 -6.67 4.27
N MET A 51 -14.46 -7.02 5.23
CA MET A 51 -13.69 -8.27 5.18
C MET A 51 -14.59 -9.49 5.29
N ASP A 52 -15.59 -9.48 6.17
CA ASP A 52 -16.54 -10.57 6.33
C ASP A 52 -17.39 -10.79 5.07
N ASP A 53 -17.93 -9.71 4.51
CA ASP A 53 -18.73 -9.76 3.28
C ASP A 53 -17.93 -10.31 2.08
N MET A 54 -16.61 -10.16 2.09
CA MET A 54 -15.68 -10.68 1.09
C MET A 54 -15.22 -12.13 1.35
N GLY A 55 -15.66 -12.76 2.45
CA GLY A 55 -15.25 -14.11 2.83
C GLY A 55 -13.90 -14.19 3.56
N TYR A 56 -13.47 -13.10 4.18
CA TYR A 56 -12.29 -13.04 5.05
C TYR A 56 -12.66 -13.09 6.53
N ASP A 57 -13.77 -13.73 6.87
CA ASP A 57 -14.28 -13.95 8.24
C ASP A 57 -13.28 -14.69 9.13
N TYR A 58 -12.40 -15.49 8.54
CA TYR A 58 -11.31 -16.18 9.24
C TYR A 58 -10.15 -15.26 9.65
N MET A 59 -10.08 -14.03 9.13
CA MET A 59 -9.05 -13.07 9.50
C MET A 59 -9.35 -12.46 10.85
N VAL A 60 -8.36 -12.47 11.74
CA VAL A 60 -8.45 -11.84 13.05
C VAL A 60 -7.69 -10.53 13.04
N PHE A 61 -8.29 -9.48 13.53
CA PHE A 61 -7.68 -8.20 13.85
C PHE A 61 -8.49 -7.49 14.92
N GLY A 62 -7.79 -6.89 15.89
CA GLY A 62 -8.41 -6.14 16.96
C GLY A 62 -8.70 -4.69 16.58
N ASP A 63 -9.27 -3.95 17.52
CA ASP A 63 -9.60 -2.54 17.37
C ASP A 63 -8.46 -1.60 17.82
N PHE A 64 -7.36 -2.15 18.34
CA PHE A 64 -6.24 -1.40 18.89
C PHE A 64 -5.68 -0.37 17.89
N HIS A 65 -5.32 -0.82 16.69
CA HIS A 65 -4.78 0.07 15.66
C HIS A 65 -5.79 1.13 15.21
N PHE A 66 -7.09 0.81 15.24
CA PHE A 66 -8.14 1.77 14.90
C PHE A 66 -8.31 2.87 15.94
N LYS A 67 -8.03 2.58 17.20
CA LYS A 67 -8.09 3.56 18.31
C LYS A 67 -6.84 4.40 18.43
N ASP A 68 -5.69 3.82 18.11
CA ASP A 68 -4.38 4.47 18.24
C ASP A 68 -4.03 5.36 17.01
N ASP A 69 -4.51 5.00 15.84
CA ASP A 69 -4.30 5.76 14.61
C ASP A 69 -5.17 7.03 14.57
N LEU A 70 -4.85 7.94 13.62
CA LEU A 70 -5.62 9.14 13.33
C LEU A 70 -7.11 8.79 13.12
N GLN A 71 -7.97 9.43 13.91
CA GLN A 71 -9.42 9.26 13.81
C GLN A 71 -10.01 10.09 12.66
N TYR A 72 -11.10 9.62 12.08
CA TYR A 72 -11.75 10.29 10.94
C TYR A 72 -12.26 11.68 11.32
N GLU A 73 -12.84 11.82 12.52
CA GLU A 73 -13.37 13.07 13.05
C GLU A 73 -12.28 14.15 13.22
N ASP A 74 -11.05 13.75 13.53
CA ASP A 74 -9.91 14.64 13.65
C ASP A 74 -9.26 14.92 12.28
N ALA A 75 -9.21 13.92 11.42
CA ALA A 75 -8.59 14.01 10.11
C ALA A 75 -9.28 15.01 9.19
N ILE A 76 -10.61 14.98 9.10
CA ILE A 76 -11.34 15.82 8.14
C ILE A 76 -11.20 17.31 8.43
N PRO A 77 -11.39 17.82 9.67
CA PRO A 77 -11.16 19.23 9.95
C PRO A 77 -9.70 19.64 9.71
N MET A 78 -8.74 18.80 10.07
CA MET A 78 -7.31 19.04 9.84
C MET A 78 -7.01 19.15 8.34
N PHE A 79 -7.49 18.21 7.53
CA PHE A 79 -7.26 18.25 6.09
C PHE A 79 -7.91 19.48 5.43
N LYS A 80 -9.08 19.90 5.88
CA LYS A 80 -9.72 21.14 5.40
C LYS A 80 -8.86 22.38 5.71
N ARG A 81 -8.29 22.48 6.92
CA ARG A 81 -7.36 23.59 7.27
C ARG A 81 -6.10 23.57 6.41
N LEU A 82 -5.50 22.38 6.22
CA LEU A 82 -4.30 22.22 5.41
C LEU A 82 -4.55 22.50 3.92
N GLN A 83 -5.72 22.12 3.41
CA GLN A 83 -6.11 22.48 2.04
C GLN A 83 -6.22 23.99 1.88
N ALA A 84 -6.92 24.67 2.79
CA ALA A 84 -7.06 26.13 2.76
C ALA A 84 -5.70 26.85 2.81
N LEU A 85 -4.78 26.39 3.67
CA LEU A 85 -3.43 26.93 3.75
C LEU A 85 -2.63 26.69 2.47
N ALA A 86 -2.74 25.51 1.89
CA ALA A 86 -2.07 25.19 0.63
C ALA A 86 -2.56 26.09 -0.50
N ASP A 87 -3.87 26.31 -0.59
CA ASP A 87 -4.49 27.22 -1.57
C ASP A 87 -3.99 28.66 -1.42
N GLU A 88 -3.89 29.18 -0.17
CA GLU A 88 -3.31 30.50 0.13
C GLU A 88 -1.86 30.63 -0.35
N LEU A 89 -1.07 29.57 -0.19
CA LEU A 89 0.35 29.55 -0.57
C LEU A 89 0.57 29.14 -2.03
N ASN A 90 -0.48 28.89 -2.80
CA ASN A 90 -0.41 28.35 -4.16
C ASN A 90 0.39 27.04 -4.24
N LEU A 91 0.18 26.17 -3.27
CA LEU A 91 0.76 24.84 -3.15
C LEU A 91 -0.32 23.76 -3.27
N ALA A 92 0.11 22.53 -3.49
CA ALA A 92 -0.83 21.39 -3.49
C ALA A 92 -0.83 20.68 -2.14
N PHE A 93 -2.04 20.43 -1.63
CA PHE A 93 -2.32 19.51 -0.55
C PHE A 93 -2.98 18.25 -1.08
N GLY A 94 -2.74 17.13 -0.43
CA GLY A 94 -3.40 15.88 -0.72
C GLY A 94 -3.15 14.81 0.34
N VAL A 95 -3.68 13.64 0.07
CA VAL A 95 -3.45 12.47 0.90
C VAL A 95 -2.87 11.34 0.07
N LYS A 96 -2.01 10.52 0.69
CA LYS A 96 -1.58 9.24 0.12
C LYS A 96 -2.24 8.12 0.88
N ILE A 97 -2.99 7.31 0.20
CA ILE A 97 -3.66 6.13 0.73
C ILE A 97 -3.16 4.87 0.03
N THR A 98 -2.99 3.73 0.70
CA THR A 98 -2.95 3.46 2.12
C THR A 98 -1.64 2.75 2.47
N ASN A 99 -1.35 2.60 3.78
CA ASN A 99 -0.42 1.57 4.24
C ASN A 99 -1.06 0.18 4.09
N THR A 100 -0.28 -0.86 4.44
CA THR A 100 -0.79 -2.22 4.62
C THR A 100 -1.74 -2.28 5.81
N PHE A 101 -2.60 -3.30 5.83
CA PHE A 101 -3.59 -3.50 6.88
C PHE A 101 -3.08 -4.56 7.87
N PRO A 102 -2.97 -4.24 9.18
CA PRO A 102 -2.51 -5.19 10.19
C PRO A 102 -3.56 -6.28 10.44
N VAL A 103 -3.11 -7.51 10.57
CA VAL A 103 -3.92 -8.68 10.95
C VAL A 103 -3.11 -9.58 11.87
N ASP A 104 -3.79 -10.27 12.80
CA ASP A 104 -3.15 -11.12 13.78
C ASP A 104 -2.66 -12.42 13.16
N VAL A 105 -1.51 -12.90 13.61
CA VAL A 105 -1.01 -14.24 13.27
C VAL A 105 -1.68 -15.25 14.20
N THR A 106 -2.54 -16.09 13.64
CA THR A 106 -3.33 -17.06 14.44
C THR A 106 -2.95 -18.52 14.21
N ARG A 107 -2.20 -18.80 13.13
CA ARG A 107 -1.83 -20.17 12.73
C ARG A 107 -0.33 -20.34 12.52
N ASN A 108 0.49 -19.53 13.18
CA ASN A 108 1.95 -19.54 13.02
C ASN A 108 2.41 -19.28 11.55
N GLU A 109 1.68 -18.46 10.81
CA GLU A 109 2.02 -18.07 9.43
C GLU A 109 3.37 -17.35 9.36
N LEU A 110 3.69 -16.57 10.39
CA LEU A 110 4.95 -15.84 10.56
C LEU A 110 5.44 -15.96 12.01
N PRO A 111 6.76 -15.79 12.25
CA PRO A 111 7.32 -15.73 13.60
C PRO A 111 7.12 -14.34 14.25
N SER A 112 5.90 -13.82 14.23
CA SER A 112 5.49 -12.52 14.77
C SER A 112 4.04 -12.61 15.24
N GLU A 113 3.59 -11.69 16.06
CA GLU A 113 2.21 -11.62 16.53
C GLU A 113 1.28 -11.08 15.44
N GLU A 114 1.81 -10.20 14.57
CA GLU A 114 1.07 -9.57 13.50
C GLU A 114 1.70 -9.82 12.13
N MET A 115 0.87 -9.77 11.12
CA MET A 115 1.24 -9.73 9.70
C MET A 115 0.44 -8.64 9.00
N TYR A 116 0.80 -8.32 7.74
CA TYR A 116 0.22 -7.21 7.04
C TYR A 116 -0.42 -7.65 5.72
N MET A 117 -1.73 -7.41 5.61
CA MET A 117 -2.45 -7.62 4.36
C MET A 117 -2.08 -6.53 3.33
N SER A 118 -1.77 -6.96 2.12
CA SER A 118 -1.38 -6.08 1.01
C SER A 118 -1.84 -6.61 -0.34
N GLY A 119 -1.65 -5.81 -1.39
CA GLY A 119 -2.01 -6.16 -2.76
C GLY A 119 -3.51 -6.22 -2.97
N LYS A 120 -3.97 -7.10 -3.87
CA LYS A 120 -5.35 -7.11 -4.36
C LYS A 120 -6.43 -7.24 -3.27
N SER A 121 -6.14 -7.89 -2.15
CA SER A 121 -7.08 -8.01 -1.02
C SER A 121 -7.24 -6.71 -0.22
N LEU A 122 -6.26 -5.83 -0.26
CA LEU A 122 -6.33 -4.52 0.38
C LEU A 122 -7.14 -3.51 -0.45
N PHE A 123 -7.29 -3.75 -1.76
CA PHE A 123 -7.90 -2.81 -2.68
C PHE A 123 -9.28 -2.34 -2.26
N PRO A 124 -10.22 -3.21 -1.84
CA PRO A 124 -11.57 -2.78 -1.43
C PRO A 124 -11.58 -1.80 -0.25
N LEU A 125 -10.68 -1.97 0.73
CA LEU A 125 -10.55 -1.01 1.82
C LEU A 125 -9.93 0.30 1.34
N SER A 126 -8.83 0.23 0.58
CA SER A 126 -8.13 1.43 0.12
C SER A 126 -8.98 2.28 -0.81
N ILE A 127 -9.70 1.67 -1.75
CA ILE A 127 -10.56 2.41 -2.68
C ILE A 127 -11.82 2.96 -1.98
N SER A 128 -12.34 2.27 -0.95
CA SER A 128 -13.43 2.77 -0.12
C SER A 128 -13.01 4.01 0.68
N LEU A 129 -11.77 4.03 1.18
CA LEU A 129 -11.23 5.23 1.84
C LEU A 129 -11.08 6.39 0.84
N ALA A 130 -10.60 6.10 -0.37
CA ALA A 130 -10.52 7.10 -1.43
C ALA A 130 -11.88 7.71 -1.74
N ALA A 131 -12.91 6.88 -1.90
CA ALA A 131 -14.28 7.32 -2.18
C ALA A 131 -14.84 8.18 -1.03
N ARG A 132 -14.66 7.73 0.22
CA ARG A 132 -15.12 8.46 1.40
C ARG A 132 -14.48 9.83 1.52
N LEU A 133 -13.16 9.92 1.35
CA LEU A 133 -12.44 11.19 1.39
C LEU A 133 -12.81 12.10 0.21
N SER A 134 -12.96 11.53 -0.99
CA SER A 134 -13.37 12.32 -2.17
C SER A 134 -14.75 12.97 -1.99
N ARG A 135 -15.71 12.27 -1.37
CA ARG A 135 -17.03 12.81 -1.05
C ARG A 135 -16.94 14.00 -0.08
N GLU A 136 -16.12 13.89 0.98
CA GLU A 136 -15.93 14.94 1.98
C GLU A 136 -15.36 16.26 1.41
N PHE A 137 -14.70 16.18 0.28
CA PHE A 137 -14.02 17.30 -0.38
C PHE A 137 -14.58 17.61 -1.77
N ASP A 138 -15.75 17.11 -2.12
CA ASP A 138 -16.39 17.33 -3.44
C ASP A 138 -15.44 17.04 -4.62
N GLY A 139 -14.62 16.01 -4.50
CA GLY A 139 -13.64 15.61 -5.49
C GLY A 139 -12.41 16.52 -5.62
N LYS A 140 -12.27 17.53 -4.78
CA LYS A 140 -11.17 18.52 -4.87
C LYS A 140 -9.89 18.11 -4.15
N LEU A 141 -9.94 17.13 -3.24
CA LEU A 141 -8.76 16.61 -2.55
C LEU A 141 -7.93 15.75 -3.50
N ARG A 142 -6.64 16.06 -3.65
CA ARG A 142 -5.72 15.19 -4.39
C ARG A 142 -5.46 13.89 -3.62
N ILE A 143 -5.59 12.76 -4.30
CA ILE A 143 -5.33 11.45 -3.72
C ILE A 143 -4.23 10.77 -4.53
N ALA A 144 -3.08 10.56 -3.88
CA ALA A 144 -2.05 9.65 -4.36
C ALA A 144 -2.39 8.25 -3.86
N TYR A 145 -2.53 7.29 -4.77
CA TYR A 145 -3.03 5.97 -4.45
C TYR A 145 -1.93 4.94 -4.23
N SER A 146 -2.11 4.11 -3.22
CA SER A 146 -1.34 2.89 -2.96
C SER A 146 -2.23 1.92 -2.18
N GLY A 147 -2.34 0.68 -2.64
CA GLY A 147 -3.15 -0.33 -1.95
C GLY A 147 -3.92 -1.23 -2.93
N GLY A 148 -3.21 -2.15 -3.54
CA GLY A 148 -3.79 -3.18 -4.38
C GLY A 148 -4.10 -2.78 -5.81
N ALA A 149 -3.54 -1.68 -6.31
CA ALA A 149 -3.59 -1.37 -7.73
C ALA A 149 -2.84 -2.44 -8.55
N ASP A 150 -3.45 -2.90 -9.61
CA ASP A 150 -2.90 -3.86 -10.57
C ASP A 150 -3.48 -3.66 -11.97
N TYR A 151 -3.15 -4.54 -12.90
CA TYR A 151 -3.59 -4.44 -14.29
C TYR A 151 -5.12 -4.39 -14.47
N TYR A 152 -5.88 -5.02 -13.57
CA TYR A 152 -7.33 -5.16 -13.72
C TYR A 152 -8.12 -3.94 -13.23
N ASN A 153 -7.49 -3.05 -12.45
CA ASN A 153 -8.17 -1.92 -11.85
C ASN A 153 -7.51 -0.55 -12.10
N ILE A 154 -6.27 -0.52 -12.64
CA ILE A 154 -5.48 0.70 -12.77
C ILE A 154 -6.15 1.77 -13.64
N ASP A 155 -6.76 1.38 -14.75
CA ASP A 155 -7.48 2.26 -15.67
C ASP A 155 -8.69 2.92 -14.99
N ARG A 156 -9.43 2.16 -14.22
CA ARG A 156 -10.59 2.67 -13.46
C ARG A 156 -10.15 3.65 -12.37
N ILE A 157 -9.07 3.35 -11.64
CA ILE A 157 -8.52 4.25 -10.61
C ILE A 157 -8.14 5.59 -11.25
N VAL A 158 -7.33 5.55 -12.31
CA VAL A 158 -6.87 6.75 -13.01
C VAL A 158 -8.02 7.46 -13.70
N GLY A 159 -8.96 6.71 -14.28
CA GLY A 159 -10.16 7.24 -14.93
C GLY A 159 -11.04 8.05 -14.00
N CYS A 160 -11.10 7.70 -12.71
CA CYS A 160 -11.78 8.49 -11.68
C CYS A 160 -11.02 9.78 -11.27
N GLY A 161 -9.82 10.04 -11.77
CA GLY A 161 -9.00 11.19 -11.38
C GLY A 161 -8.11 10.95 -10.16
N VAL A 162 -7.94 9.70 -9.74
CA VAL A 162 -7.07 9.31 -8.61
C VAL A 162 -5.69 8.96 -9.12
N TRP A 163 -4.75 9.87 -8.96
CA TRP A 163 -3.34 9.69 -9.34
C TRP A 163 -2.43 10.72 -8.65
N PRO A 164 -1.12 10.47 -8.44
CA PRO A 164 -0.37 9.31 -8.97
C PRO A 164 -0.74 8.00 -8.27
N VAL A 165 -0.53 6.89 -8.98
CA VAL A 165 -0.72 5.54 -8.44
C VAL A 165 0.64 4.88 -8.24
N THR A 166 0.85 4.28 -7.07
CA THR A 166 2.05 3.49 -6.77
C THR A 166 1.69 2.03 -6.60
N VAL A 167 2.54 1.15 -7.12
CA VAL A 167 2.39 -0.30 -7.06
C VAL A 167 3.63 -0.93 -6.44
N ALA A 168 3.43 -2.00 -5.67
CA ALA A 168 4.53 -2.78 -5.09
C ALA A 168 4.25 -4.28 -5.25
N THR A 169 3.22 -4.80 -4.59
CA THR A 169 2.93 -6.24 -4.54
C THR A 169 2.80 -6.88 -5.92
N THR A 170 2.26 -6.16 -6.90
CA THR A 170 2.09 -6.68 -8.26
C THR A 170 3.43 -6.89 -8.96
N LEU A 171 4.44 -6.07 -8.65
CA LEU A 171 5.79 -6.17 -9.22
C LEU A 171 6.61 -7.31 -8.58
N LEU A 172 6.24 -7.74 -7.37
CA LEU A 172 6.91 -8.85 -6.67
C LEU A 172 6.40 -10.22 -7.12
N LYS A 173 5.45 -10.25 -8.05
CA LYS A 173 4.90 -11.48 -8.63
C LYS A 173 5.58 -11.81 -9.95
N PRO A 174 5.45 -13.07 -10.44
CA PRO A 174 5.95 -13.44 -11.75
C PRO A 174 5.51 -12.46 -12.84
N GLY A 175 6.45 -12.02 -13.67
CA GLY A 175 6.25 -10.95 -14.65
C GLY A 175 6.87 -9.60 -14.22
N GLY A 176 7.14 -9.40 -12.94
CA GLY A 176 7.92 -8.28 -12.41
C GLY A 176 7.62 -6.93 -13.05
N TYR A 177 8.64 -6.22 -13.51
CA TYR A 177 8.52 -4.90 -14.14
C TYR A 177 7.76 -4.90 -15.47
N GLN A 178 7.66 -6.04 -16.16
CA GLN A 178 6.84 -6.12 -17.37
C GLN A 178 5.36 -5.85 -17.08
N ARG A 179 4.87 -6.22 -15.90
CA ARG A 179 3.51 -5.86 -15.45
C ARG A 179 3.33 -4.36 -15.29
N PHE A 180 4.38 -3.65 -14.91
CA PHE A 180 4.35 -2.20 -14.84
C PHE A 180 4.19 -1.57 -16.23
N THR A 181 4.92 -2.09 -17.22
CA THR A 181 4.76 -1.67 -18.62
C THR A 181 3.34 -1.87 -19.11
N GLN A 182 2.77 -3.05 -18.89
CA GLN A 182 1.37 -3.34 -19.26
C GLN A 182 0.36 -2.38 -18.62
N MET A 183 0.55 -2.06 -17.34
CA MET A 183 -0.32 -1.09 -16.64
C MET A 183 -0.14 0.32 -17.19
N ALA A 184 1.10 0.73 -17.47
CA ALA A 184 1.37 2.05 -18.06
C ALA A 184 0.75 2.18 -19.44
N GLU A 185 0.91 1.19 -20.31
CA GLU A 185 0.29 1.14 -21.65
C GLU A 185 -1.23 1.27 -21.56
N LYS A 186 -1.86 0.54 -20.62
CA LYS A 186 -3.30 0.58 -20.40
C LYS A 186 -3.80 1.97 -20.00
N VAL A 187 -3.08 2.65 -19.10
CA VAL A 187 -3.40 4.02 -18.67
C VAL A 187 -3.15 5.03 -19.80
N MET A 188 -2.06 4.86 -20.54
CA MET A 188 -1.69 5.78 -21.63
C MET A 188 -2.58 5.65 -22.87
N ALA A 189 -3.27 4.54 -23.03
CA ALA A 189 -4.21 4.34 -24.15
C ALA A 189 -5.31 5.41 -24.21
N ASP A 190 -5.72 5.92 -23.05
CA ASP A 190 -6.73 6.99 -22.93
C ASP A 190 -6.10 8.42 -22.97
N GLY A 191 -4.78 8.51 -23.13
CA GLY A 191 -4.01 9.75 -23.10
C GLY A 191 -3.79 10.30 -21.68
N VAL A 192 -2.72 11.09 -21.53
CA VAL A 192 -2.45 11.82 -20.28
C VAL A 192 -3.39 13.01 -20.20
N LYS A 193 -4.24 13.03 -19.18
CA LYS A 193 -5.21 14.11 -18.95
C LYS A 193 -4.69 15.03 -17.85
N GLU A 194 -4.98 16.32 -17.99
CA GLU A 194 -4.82 17.27 -16.90
C GLU A 194 -5.75 16.90 -15.73
N TRP A 195 -5.27 17.05 -14.49
CA TRP A 195 -6.09 16.78 -13.33
C TRP A 195 -7.18 17.85 -13.16
N LYS A 196 -8.43 17.41 -13.18
CA LYS A 196 -9.61 18.29 -13.05
C LYS A 196 -10.45 17.99 -11.79
N GLY A 197 -9.90 17.24 -10.85
CA GLY A 197 -10.61 16.71 -9.70
C GLY A 197 -10.91 15.22 -9.84
N ILE A 198 -11.56 14.69 -8.84
CA ILE A 198 -11.95 13.28 -8.76
C ILE A 198 -13.44 13.17 -9.09
N ASP A 199 -13.81 12.26 -9.98
CA ASP A 199 -15.20 11.85 -10.20
C ASP A 199 -15.64 11.00 -9.00
N VAL A 200 -16.34 11.65 -8.07
CA VAL A 200 -16.80 11.03 -6.81
C VAL A 200 -17.75 9.87 -7.10
N ALA A 201 -18.70 10.03 -8.03
CA ALA A 201 -19.70 9.01 -8.32
C ALA A 201 -19.04 7.76 -8.94
N ALA A 202 -18.14 7.95 -9.90
CA ALA A 202 -17.40 6.85 -10.50
C ALA A 202 -16.50 6.14 -9.47
N LEU A 203 -15.88 6.88 -8.55
CA LEU A 203 -15.03 6.31 -7.51
C LEU A 203 -15.85 5.54 -6.45
N GLU A 204 -17.02 6.02 -6.08
CA GLU A 204 -17.94 5.29 -5.21
C GLU A 204 -18.42 3.99 -5.84
N GLN A 205 -18.76 4.03 -7.13
CA GLN A 205 -19.15 2.83 -7.86
C GLN A 205 -17.99 1.83 -7.93
N LEU A 206 -16.76 2.31 -8.16
CA LEU A 206 -15.57 1.46 -8.14
C LEU A 206 -15.35 0.80 -6.77
N ALA A 207 -15.60 1.53 -5.68
CA ALA A 207 -15.48 1.00 -4.33
C ALA A 207 -16.53 -0.09 -4.03
N GLU A 208 -17.76 0.09 -4.50
CA GLU A 208 -18.82 -0.92 -4.35
C GLU A 208 -18.58 -2.17 -5.22
N ASP A 209 -18.10 -1.98 -6.44
CA ASP A 209 -17.73 -3.09 -7.32
C ASP A 209 -16.58 -3.90 -6.73
N ALA A 210 -15.58 -3.25 -6.17
CA ALA A 210 -14.41 -3.88 -5.59
C ALA A 210 -14.74 -4.87 -4.46
N LYS A 211 -15.76 -4.59 -3.65
CA LYS A 211 -16.22 -5.48 -2.58
C LYS A 211 -16.85 -6.77 -3.09
N LYS A 212 -17.35 -6.76 -4.32
CA LYS A 212 -18.07 -7.88 -4.96
C LYS A 212 -17.21 -8.65 -5.96
N ASP A 213 -16.05 -8.11 -6.32
CA ASP A 213 -15.18 -8.69 -7.32
C ASP A 213 -14.30 -9.79 -6.73
N ALA A 214 -14.50 -11.02 -7.18
CA ALA A 214 -13.73 -12.20 -6.78
C ALA A 214 -12.22 -12.05 -7.06
N HIS A 215 -11.80 -11.14 -7.97
CA HIS A 215 -10.40 -10.84 -8.18
C HIS A 215 -9.70 -10.41 -6.90
N HIS A 216 -10.39 -9.68 -6.02
CA HIS A 216 -9.82 -9.17 -4.77
C HIS A 216 -9.80 -10.21 -3.64
N VAL A 217 -10.40 -11.37 -3.84
CA VAL A 217 -10.33 -12.46 -2.87
C VAL A 217 -9.08 -13.30 -3.10
N LYS A 218 -8.30 -13.52 -2.04
CA LYS A 218 -7.15 -14.43 -2.04
C LYS A 218 -7.56 -15.75 -1.41
N SER A 219 -7.22 -16.85 -2.05
CA SER A 219 -7.32 -18.17 -1.43
C SER A 219 -6.39 -18.29 -0.22
N ILE A 220 -6.83 -19.02 0.80
CA ILE A 220 -5.98 -19.38 1.93
C ILE A 220 -4.85 -20.27 1.41
N LYS A 221 -3.62 -19.84 1.68
CA LYS A 221 -2.45 -20.63 1.34
C LYS A 221 -2.18 -21.66 2.44
N PRO A 222 -1.67 -22.85 2.09
CA PRO A 222 -1.16 -23.77 3.08
C PRO A 222 -0.03 -23.10 3.86
N LEU A 223 0.10 -23.45 5.15
CA LEU A 223 1.19 -22.94 5.97
C LEU A 223 2.54 -23.34 5.37
N PRO A 224 3.49 -22.42 5.27
CA PRO A 224 4.82 -22.75 4.76
C PRO A 224 5.46 -23.76 5.72
N LYS A 225 5.93 -24.87 5.19
CA LYS A 225 6.77 -25.82 5.94
C LYS A 225 8.17 -25.20 6.09
N ARG A 226 8.38 -24.50 7.19
CA ARG A 226 9.68 -23.84 7.50
C ARG A 226 10.58 -24.69 8.36
N LYS A 227 10.03 -25.77 8.97
CA LYS A 227 10.78 -26.72 9.78
C LYS A 227 10.43 -28.12 9.31
N THR A 228 11.42 -28.98 9.26
CA THR A 228 11.23 -30.42 9.12
C THR A 228 10.98 -31.00 10.50
N ASP A 229 10.11 -32.01 10.58
CA ASP A 229 9.84 -32.72 11.83
C ASP A 229 10.99 -33.68 12.24
N SER A 230 12.03 -33.72 11.42
CA SER A 230 13.24 -34.53 11.62
C SER A 230 14.48 -33.67 11.45
N GLU A 231 15.56 -34.05 12.13
CA GLU A 231 16.88 -33.48 11.93
C GLU A 231 17.26 -33.63 10.46
N VAL A 232 17.61 -32.52 9.82
CA VAL A 232 18.09 -32.55 8.44
C VAL A 232 19.53 -33.01 8.47
N PRO A 233 19.86 -34.17 7.87
CA PRO A 233 21.24 -34.63 7.84
C PRO A 233 22.11 -33.61 7.09
N LEU A 234 23.33 -33.44 7.54
CA LEU A 234 24.38 -32.75 6.78
C LEU A 234 24.52 -33.47 5.44
N LEU A 235 24.02 -32.84 4.39
CA LEU A 235 24.22 -33.32 3.03
C LEU A 235 25.45 -32.63 2.46
N ASP A 236 26.36 -33.45 1.96
CA ASP A 236 27.46 -32.98 1.15
C ASP A 236 26.90 -32.61 -0.23
N CYS A 237 26.46 -31.35 -0.35
CA CYS A 237 25.90 -30.86 -1.62
C CYS A 237 27.06 -30.40 -2.50
N PHE A 238 27.38 -31.18 -3.52
CA PHE A 238 28.31 -30.78 -4.58
C PHE A 238 27.72 -29.70 -5.50
N PHE A 239 26.40 -29.53 -5.49
CA PHE A 239 25.70 -28.53 -6.26
C PHE A 239 24.74 -27.76 -5.33
N ALA A 240 24.78 -26.43 -5.40
CA ALA A 240 23.85 -25.60 -4.70
C ALA A 240 22.54 -25.55 -5.48
N PRO A 241 21.39 -26.03 -4.93
CA PRO A 241 20.10 -25.96 -5.62
C PRO A 241 19.68 -24.53 -5.97
N CYS A 242 20.17 -23.53 -5.23
CA CYS A 242 19.95 -22.11 -5.50
C CYS A 242 20.71 -21.63 -6.76
N GLU A 243 21.85 -22.20 -7.07
CA GLU A 243 22.60 -21.90 -8.28
C GLU A 243 21.99 -22.57 -9.51
N GLU A 244 21.60 -23.84 -9.40
CA GLU A 244 20.92 -24.55 -10.47
C GLU A 244 19.55 -23.98 -10.81
N GLY A 245 18.78 -23.56 -9.79
CA GLY A 245 17.49 -22.91 -9.96
C GLY A 245 17.57 -21.44 -10.37
N CYS A 246 18.76 -20.86 -10.43
CA CYS A 246 18.96 -19.47 -10.80
C CYS A 246 19.00 -19.30 -12.33
N PRO A 247 18.15 -18.46 -12.93
CA PRO A 247 18.15 -18.27 -14.39
C PRO A 247 19.47 -17.76 -14.98
N ILE A 248 20.31 -17.15 -14.15
CA ILE A 248 21.62 -16.61 -14.54
C ILE A 248 22.79 -17.44 -13.96
N HIS A 249 22.50 -18.58 -13.32
CA HIS A 249 23.48 -19.44 -12.67
C HIS A 249 24.46 -18.66 -11.77
N GLN A 250 23.91 -17.79 -10.91
CA GLN A 250 24.73 -16.98 -10.01
C GLN A 250 25.41 -17.87 -8.98
N ASP A 251 26.73 -17.71 -8.86
CA ASP A 251 27.53 -18.44 -7.89
C ASP A 251 27.32 -17.91 -6.45
N ILE A 252 26.18 -18.31 -5.89
CA ILE A 252 25.72 -17.86 -4.58
C ILE A 252 26.63 -18.37 -3.47
N THR A 253 27.11 -19.60 -3.58
CA THR A 253 27.94 -20.24 -2.57
C THR A 253 29.28 -19.55 -2.42
N THR A 254 29.91 -19.16 -3.51
CA THR A 254 31.20 -18.49 -3.49
C THR A 254 31.10 -17.09 -2.92
N TYR A 255 30.16 -16.26 -3.35
CA TYR A 255 30.09 -14.92 -2.80
C TYR A 255 29.66 -14.88 -1.32
N VAL A 256 28.81 -15.81 -0.87
CA VAL A 256 28.44 -15.92 0.56
C VAL A 256 29.65 -16.34 1.39
N LYS A 257 30.49 -17.28 0.89
CA LYS A 257 31.73 -17.69 1.55
C LYS A 257 32.72 -16.51 1.66
N LEU A 258 32.97 -15.83 0.57
CA LEU A 258 33.89 -14.69 0.52
C LEU A 258 33.42 -13.55 1.43
N ALA A 259 32.12 -13.28 1.46
CA ALA A 259 31.52 -12.29 2.39
C ALA A 259 31.72 -12.72 3.86
N GLY A 260 31.57 -14.00 4.16
CA GLY A 260 31.83 -14.57 5.49
C GLY A 260 33.30 -14.48 5.92
N GLU A 261 34.21 -14.54 4.98
CA GLU A 261 35.68 -14.38 5.17
C GLU A 261 36.08 -12.88 5.21
N GLY A 262 35.17 -11.96 4.92
CA GLY A 262 35.43 -10.51 4.90
C GLY A 262 36.06 -10.00 3.59
N ASP A 263 36.16 -10.84 2.57
CA ASP A 263 36.66 -10.45 1.24
C ASP A 263 35.51 -9.96 0.36
N TYR A 264 35.01 -8.76 0.71
CA TYR A 264 33.89 -8.14 0.00
C TYR A 264 34.24 -7.72 -1.43
N ALA A 265 35.54 -7.50 -1.72
CA ALA A 265 35.99 -7.09 -3.06
C ALA A 265 35.87 -8.23 -4.07
N GLN A 266 36.11 -9.47 -3.65
CA GLN A 266 35.92 -10.62 -4.52
C GLN A 266 34.49 -11.16 -4.52
N ALA A 267 33.74 -10.85 -3.48
CA ALA A 267 32.32 -11.25 -3.40
C ALA A 267 31.40 -10.46 -4.37
N LEU A 268 31.81 -9.28 -4.80
CA LEU A 268 31.13 -8.44 -5.78
C LEU A 268 31.53 -8.77 -7.21
#